data_c70012c2de5bc6acf4bc93dfaf1eab73
#
_entry.id   c70012c2de5bc6acf4bc93dfaf1eab73
#
_cell.length_a   1.000
_cell.length_b   1.000
_cell.length_c   1.000
_cell.angle_alpha   90.00
_cell.angle_beta   90.00
_cell.angle_gamma   90.00
#
_symmetry.space_group_name_H-M   'P 1'
#
loop_
_entity.id
_entity.type
_entity.pdbx_description
1 polymer ?
#
loop_
_entity_poly.entity_id
_entity_poly.type
_entity_poly.pdbx_seq_one_letter_code
_entity_poly.pdbx_strand_id
1 'polypeptide(L)'
;MFKREVKSLSDVLNMVLRKEGLETPLLQKRLIDSWESVTGKTVARYTGEKFIRNQTLFVKISNPALRADLSMMKSQLVKRLNESVGTMLITDIRFC
;
A
#
# COMPACT_ATOMS: atom_id res chain seq x y z
N MET A 1 -2.32 -16.65 -27.61
CA MET A 1 -1.96 -17.43 -26.46
C MET A 1 -0.85 -16.80 -25.65
N PHE A 2 0.22 -16.45 -26.26
CA PHE A 2 1.33 -15.87 -25.53
C PHE A 2 1.03 -14.51 -24.95
N LYS A 3 0.16 -13.78 -25.57
CA LYS A 3 -0.27 -12.51 -25.02
C LYS A 3 -0.88 -12.69 -23.66
N ARG A 4 -1.72 -13.71 -23.55
CA ARG A 4 -2.32 -14.02 -22.28
C ARG A 4 -1.28 -14.44 -21.28
N GLU A 5 -0.30 -15.16 -21.74
CA GLU A 5 0.74 -15.62 -20.86
C GLU A 5 1.54 -14.46 -20.30
N VAL A 6 1.82 -13.48 -21.14
CA VAL A 6 2.53 -12.29 -20.67
C VAL A 6 1.71 -11.57 -19.63
N LYS A 7 0.43 -11.42 -19.91
CA LYS A 7 -0.47 -10.79 -18.94
C LYS A 7 -0.60 -11.65 -17.69
N SER A 8 -0.68 -12.96 -17.89
CA SER A 8 -0.85 -13.88 -16.78
C SER A 8 0.39 -14.03 -15.95
N LEU A 9 1.52 -13.61 -16.46
CA LEU A 9 2.76 -13.78 -15.72
C LEU A 9 2.70 -13.09 -14.37
N SER A 10 2.21 -11.86 -14.34
CA SER A 10 1.99 -11.18 -13.07
C SER A 10 0.97 -11.90 -12.20
N ASP A 11 -0.11 -12.37 -12.81
CA ASP A 11 -1.15 -13.07 -12.08
C ASP A 11 -0.62 -14.37 -11.52
N VAL A 12 0.15 -15.10 -12.32
CA VAL A 12 0.73 -16.36 -11.86
C VAL A 12 1.72 -16.09 -10.72
N LEU A 13 2.50 -15.06 -10.84
CA LEU A 13 3.45 -14.70 -9.80
C LEU A 13 2.72 -14.36 -8.50
N ASN A 14 1.65 -13.60 -8.59
CA ASN A 14 0.87 -13.26 -7.41
C ASN A 14 0.23 -14.50 -6.80
N MET A 15 -0.25 -15.40 -7.63
CA MET A 15 -0.83 -16.64 -7.14
C MET A 15 0.19 -17.49 -6.40
N VAL A 16 1.38 -17.59 -6.95
CA VAL A 16 2.44 -18.38 -6.32
C VAL A 16 2.81 -17.78 -4.97
N LEU A 17 2.99 -16.46 -4.92
CA LEU A 17 3.35 -15.79 -3.68
C LEU A 17 2.27 -15.97 -2.63
N ARG A 18 1.02 -15.83 -3.06
CA ARG A 18 -0.11 -15.98 -2.14
C ARG A 18 -0.18 -17.39 -1.59
N LYS A 19 0.01 -18.36 -2.47
CA LYS A 19 -0.08 -19.75 -2.10
C LYS A 19 0.98 -20.14 -1.09
N GLU A 20 2.17 -19.55 -1.22
CA GLU A 20 3.28 -19.86 -0.34
C GLU A 20 3.42 -18.87 0.81
N GLY A 21 2.51 -17.93 0.91
CA GLY A 21 2.58 -16.95 1.97
C GLY A 21 3.62 -15.89 1.78
N LEU A 22 4.21 -15.78 0.59
CA LEU A 22 5.23 -14.80 0.30
C LEU A 22 4.67 -13.50 -0.25
N GLU A 23 3.41 -13.52 -0.64
CA GLU A 23 2.75 -12.35 -1.22
C GLU A 23 2.79 -11.17 -0.26
N THR A 24 2.43 -11.41 0.99
CA THR A 24 2.24 -10.34 1.94
C THR A 24 3.48 -9.52 2.19
N PRO A 25 4.64 -10.11 2.53
CA PRO A 25 5.82 -9.29 2.79
C PRO A 25 6.27 -8.50 1.56
N LEU A 26 6.22 -9.13 0.39
CA LEU A 26 6.68 -8.49 -0.83
C LEU A 26 5.78 -7.34 -1.23
N LEU A 27 4.48 -7.55 -1.19
CA LEU A 27 3.53 -6.52 -1.57
C LEU A 27 3.42 -5.44 -0.51
N GLN A 28 3.60 -5.79 0.75
CA GLN A 28 3.63 -4.78 1.81
C GLN A 28 4.75 -3.79 1.58
N LYS A 29 5.93 -4.28 1.24
CA LYS A 29 7.05 -3.39 0.97
C LYS A 29 6.75 -2.50 -0.23
N ARG A 30 6.18 -3.06 -1.27
CA ARG A 30 5.83 -2.31 -2.47
C ARG A 30 4.80 -1.21 -2.16
N LEU A 31 3.81 -1.55 -1.35
CA LEU A 31 2.79 -0.58 -0.97
C LEU A 31 3.40 0.54 -0.14
N ILE A 32 4.25 0.20 0.82
CA ILE A 32 4.92 1.18 1.65
C ILE A 32 5.79 2.10 0.79
N ASP A 33 6.50 1.53 -0.17
CA ASP A 33 7.35 2.32 -1.06
C ASP A 33 6.55 3.26 -1.96
N SER A 34 5.29 2.94 -2.23
CA SER A 34 4.45 3.78 -3.08
C SER A 34 3.80 4.93 -2.34
N TRP A 35 3.97 5.00 -1.02
CA TRP A 35 3.35 6.03 -0.18
C TRP A 35 3.66 7.43 -0.68
N GLU A 36 4.92 7.70 -0.97
CA GLU A 36 5.34 9.01 -1.43
C GLU A 36 4.73 9.35 -2.78
N SER A 37 4.65 8.38 -3.69
CA SER A 37 4.05 8.60 -5.00
C SER A 37 2.57 8.92 -4.89
N VAL A 38 1.89 8.28 -3.95
CA VAL A 38 0.45 8.45 -3.79
C VAL A 38 0.11 9.75 -3.06
N THR A 39 0.87 10.07 -2.03
CA THR A 39 0.54 11.21 -1.17
C THR A 39 1.34 12.47 -1.48
N GLY A 40 2.48 12.34 -2.14
CA GLY A 40 3.29 13.50 -2.49
C GLY A 40 4.44 13.71 -1.52
N LYS A 41 5.41 14.51 -1.96
CA LYS A 41 6.63 14.73 -1.19
C LYS A 41 6.38 15.48 0.11
N THR A 42 5.41 16.38 0.12
CA THR A 42 5.11 17.14 1.33
C THR A 42 4.66 16.22 2.45
N VAL A 43 3.76 15.30 2.13
CA VAL A 43 3.28 14.33 3.12
C VAL A 43 4.43 13.41 3.52
N ALA A 44 5.22 12.97 2.55
CA ALA A 44 6.34 12.07 2.84
C ALA A 44 7.34 12.70 3.79
N ARG A 45 7.53 14.00 3.71
CA ARG A 45 8.45 14.72 4.58
C ARG A 45 8.07 14.59 6.04
N TYR A 46 6.77 14.57 6.33
CA TYR A 46 6.26 14.46 7.70
C TYR A 46 5.97 13.02 8.09
N THR A 47 6.26 12.07 7.21
CA THR A 47 6.00 10.66 7.46
C THR A 47 7.21 10.00 8.10
N GLY A 48 6.98 9.35 9.23
CA GLY A 48 8.01 8.57 9.89
C GLY A 48 7.87 7.11 9.52
N GLU A 49 7.75 6.26 10.54
CA GLU A 49 7.63 4.83 10.31
C GLU A 49 6.33 4.45 9.63
N LYS A 50 6.41 3.46 8.78
CA LYS A 50 5.27 2.87 8.11
C LYS A 50 5.38 1.36 8.23
N PHE A 51 4.28 0.71 8.61
CA PHE A 51 4.24 -0.74 8.63
C PHE A 51 2.81 -1.21 8.46
N ILE A 52 2.65 -2.47 8.09
CA ILE A 52 1.33 -3.06 7.86
C ILE A 52 1.14 -4.20 8.85
N ARG A 53 -0.04 -4.22 9.47
CA ARG A 53 -0.42 -5.29 10.39
C ARG A 53 -1.92 -5.51 10.26
N ASN A 54 -2.31 -6.77 10.09
CA ASN A 54 -3.74 -7.13 9.99
C ASN A 54 -4.45 -6.31 8.93
N GLN A 55 -3.84 -6.19 7.75
CA GLN A 55 -4.41 -5.46 6.62
C GLN A 55 -4.66 -3.98 6.92
N THR A 56 -3.95 -3.45 7.89
CA THR A 56 -4.01 -2.04 8.22
C THR A 56 -2.63 -1.43 8.07
N LEU A 57 -2.55 -0.32 7.36
CA LEU A 57 -1.29 0.41 7.23
C LEU A 57 -1.20 1.41 8.38
N PHE A 58 -0.13 1.30 9.16
CA PHE A 58 0.15 2.23 10.24
C PHE A 58 1.20 3.22 9.76
N VAL A 59 0.88 4.49 9.86
CA VAL A 59 1.76 5.56 9.38
C VAL A 59 1.93 6.58 10.50
N LYS A 60 3.18 6.88 10.82
CA LYS A 60 3.46 7.90 11.82
C LYS A 60 3.59 9.24 11.13
N ILE A 61 2.74 10.18 11.49
CA ILE A 61 2.75 11.53 10.94
C ILE A 61 3.10 12.51 12.05
N SER A 62 4.17 13.28 11.85
CA SER A 62 4.65 14.19 12.88
C SER A 62 3.85 15.48 13.00
N ASN A 63 3.06 15.81 11.97
CA ASN A 63 2.27 17.03 11.96
C ASN A 63 0.80 16.71 12.29
N PRO A 64 0.26 17.21 13.41
CA PRO A 64 -1.12 16.88 13.79
C PRO A 64 -2.17 17.38 12.79
N ALA A 65 -1.96 18.54 12.21
CA ALA A 65 -2.91 19.08 11.22
C ALA A 65 -2.92 18.21 9.97
N LEU A 66 -1.76 17.80 9.52
CA LEU A 66 -1.65 16.93 8.35
C LEU A 66 -2.27 15.57 8.66
N ARG A 67 -2.05 15.06 9.86
CA ARG A 67 -2.63 13.79 10.26
C ARG A 67 -4.14 13.83 10.20
N ALA A 68 -4.74 14.94 10.66
CA ALA A 68 -6.19 15.08 10.60
C ALA A 68 -6.68 15.12 9.15
N ASP A 69 -5.98 15.84 8.29
CA ASP A 69 -6.35 15.92 6.88
C ASP A 69 -6.28 14.55 6.21
N LEU A 70 -5.21 13.81 6.48
CA LEU A 70 -5.05 12.50 5.89
C LEU A 70 -6.11 11.53 6.39
N SER A 71 -6.52 11.67 7.65
CA SER A 71 -7.57 10.81 8.21
C SER A 71 -8.88 10.99 7.46
N MET A 72 -9.15 12.18 6.97
CA MET A 72 -10.36 12.43 6.20
C MET A 72 -10.29 11.84 4.81
N MET A 73 -9.10 11.47 4.35
CA MET A 73 -8.88 10.92 3.02
C MET A 73 -8.59 9.44 3.03
N LYS A 74 -8.83 8.75 4.14
CA LYS A 74 -8.47 7.35 4.30
C LYS A 74 -8.97 6.47 3.16
N SER A 75 -10.25 6.60 2.82
CA SER A 75 -10.84 5.74 1.80
C SER A 75 -10.14 5.89 0.47
N GLN A 76 -9.83 7.10 0.08
CA GLN A 76 -9.14 7.36 -1.16
C GLN A 76 -7.71 6.83 -1.12
N LEU A 77 -7.05 7.02 0.02
CA LEU A 77 -5.68 6.55 0.16
C LEU A 77 -5.59 5.03 0.12
N VAL A 78 -6.52 4.36 0.81
CA VAL A 78 -6.57 2.90 0.77
C VAL A 78 -6.74 2.43 -0.67
N LYS A 79 -7.67 3.04 -1.39
CA LYS A 79 -7.92 2.66 -2.77
C LYS A 79 -6.69 2.86 -3.64
N ARG A 80 -6.06 4.03 -3.54
CA ARG A 80 -4.90 4.34 -4.37
C ARG A 80 -3.71 3.44 -4.06
N LEU A 81 -3.49 3.18 -2.77
CA LEU A 81 -2.38 2.32 -2.38
C LEU A 81 -2.60 0.89 -2.86
N ASN A 82 -3.82 0.38 -2.74
CA ASN A 82 -4.12 -0.95 -3.24
C ASN A 82 -3.96 -1.01 -4.75
N GLU A 83 -4.36 0.03 -5.45
CA GLU A 83 -4.19 0.08 -6.90
C GLU A 83 -2.73 0.07 -7.30
N SER A 84 -1.87 0.68 -6.50
CA SER A 84 -0.45 0.73 -6.82
C SER A 84 0.21 -0.65 -6.77
N VAL A 85 -0.33 -1.56 -5.99
CA VAL A 85 0.20 -2.93 -5.91
C VAL A 85 -0.66 -3.93 -6.68
N GLY A 86 -1.80 -3.48 -7.21
CA GLY A 86 -2.64 -4.32 -8.05
C GLY A 86 -3.52 -5.30 -7.31
N THR A 87 -3.65 -5.16 -6.01
CA THR A 87 -4.50 -6.05 -5.23
C THR A 87 -4.96 -5.34 -3.97
N MET A 88 -6.02 -5.85 -3.35
CA MET A 88 -6.50 -5.29 -2.10
C MET A 88 -5.65 -5.85 -0.95
N LEU A 89 -4.60 -5.12 -0.61
CA LEU A 89 -3.67 -5.54 0.42
C LEU A 89 -4.04 -4.98 1.78
N ILE A 90 -4.56 -3.76 1.82
CA ILE A 90 -4.97 -3.13 3.08
C ILE A 90 -6.43 -2.73 2.99
N THR A 91 -7.08 -2.68 4.15
CA THR A 91 -8.48 -2.26 4.25
C THR A 91 -8.63 -0.98 5.05
N ASP A 92 -7.59 -0.55 5.73
CA ASP A 92 -7.66 0.65 6.56
C ASP A 92 -6.26 1.25 6.70
N ILE A 93 -6.22 2.49 7.15
CA ILE A 93 -4.98 3.19 7.48
C ILE A 93 -5.15 3.83 8.84
N ARG A 94 -4.12 3.71 9.68
CA ARG A 94 -4.11 4.38 10.98
C ARG A 94 -2.93 5.33 11.04
N PHE A 95 -3.20 6.55 11.46
CA PHE A 95 -2.18 7.56 11.62
C PHE A 95 -1.87 7.73 13.10
N CYS A 96 -0.61 7.60 13.44
CA CYS A 96 -0.17 7.67 14.84
C CYS A 96 0.52 8.98 15.15
#